data_434e08678a5785875b4434832721822f
#
_entry.id   434e08678a5785875b4434832721822f
#
_cell.length_a   1.000
_cell.length_b   1.000
_cell.length_c   1.000
_cell.angle_alpha   90.00
_cell.angle_beta   90.00
_cell.angle_gamma   90.00
#
_symmetry.space_group_name_H-M   'P 1'
#
loop_
_entity.id
_entity.type
_entity.pdbx_description
1 polymer ?
#
loop_
_entity_poly.entity_id
_entity_poly.type
_entity_poly.pdbx_seq_one_letter_code
_entity_poly.pdbx_strand_id
1 'polypeptide(L)'
;MIDVENILEKMKPNQKINYDWVMQQMVKQWQASDIRPKILMHVCCAPCSTYTLEYLSQWADITIYFANSNIHPKDEYYRREYVTQKFVHDFNKNTGYSVQFLSAPYEPNEFFKIVHGLEEEPEGGDRCKVCYDFRLDKTAEKAVELGFDYFGSALTISPHKNSQTINTIGIDVQKIYDTQYLPSDLKKNKGYQRSVEMCKDYDIYRQCYCGCIFGAKDQGINLLQIKKDTKAFMSDKDGKEEFPNIHFTFNGKSM
;
A
#
# COMPACT_ATOMS: atom_id res chain seq x y z
N MET A 1 15.92 3.30 -17.22
CA MET A 1 14.66 2.94 -16.52
C MET A 1 13.73 2.27 -17.51
N ILE A 2 12.94 1.31 -17.07
CA ILE A 2 11.98 0.64 -17.94
C ILE A 2 10.75 1.50 -17.94
N ASP A 3 10.45 1.97 -19.11
CA ASP A 3 9.23 2.71 -19.35
C ASP A 3 8.06 1.72 -19.47
N VAL A 4 7.13 1.79 -18.52
CA VAL A 4 5.90 0.99 -18.53
C VAL A 4 5.10 1.24 -19.80
N GLU A 5 5.10 2.46 -20.33
CA GLU A 5 4.39 2.84 -21.55
C GLU A 5 4.91 2.04 -22.76
N ASN A 6 6.21 1.83 -22.88
CA ASN A 6 6.81 0.98 -23.92
C ASN A 6 6.36 -0.50 -23.86
N ILE A 7 6.01 -0.98 -22.67
CA ILE A 7 5.46 -2.34 -22.53
C ILE A 7 3.99 -2.35 -22.92
N LEU A 8 3.24 -1.31 -22.55
CA LEU A 8 1.80 -1.20 -22.82
C LEU A 8 1.50 -0.92 -24.30
N GLU A 9 2.31 -0.12 -24.98
CA GLU A 9 2.18 0.17 -26.42
C GLU A 9 2.27 -1.09 -27.30
N LYS A 10 2.99 -2.12 -26.84
CA LYS A 10 3.10 -3.41 -27.51
C LYS A 10 1.88 -4.32 -27.31
N MET A 11 0.93 -3.90 -26.46
CA MET A 11 -0.27 -4.69 -26.20
C MET A 11 -1.42 -4.32 -27.14
N LYS A 12 -2.28 -5.30 -27.45
CA LYS A 12 -3.44 -5.06 -28.31
C LYS A 12 -4.45 -4.13 -27.63
N PRO A 13 -5.07 -3.18 -28.37
CA PRO A 13 -6.16 -2.38 -27.84
C PRO A 13 -7.27 -3.26 -27.22
N ASN A 14 -7.85 -2.82 -26.11
CA ASN A 14 -8.92 -3.52 -25.37
C ASN A 14 -8.55 -4.87 -24.73
N GLN A 15 -7.29 -5.23 -24.64
CA GLN A 15 -6.87 -6.42 -23.91
C GLN A 15 -6.72 -6.11 -22.40
N LYS A 16 -7.27 -7.00 -21.53
CA LYS A 16 -6.92 -6.96 -20.11
C LYS A 16 -5.42 -7.14 -19.93
N ILE A 17 -4.76 -6.17 -19.32
CA ILE A 17 -3.33 -6.18 -19.10
C ILE A 17 -3.00 -7.14 -17.96
N ASN A 18 -2.04 -8.02 -18.17
CA ASN A 18 -1.50 -8.84 -17.08
C ASN A 18 -0.41 -8.05 -16.32
N TYR A 19 -0.83 -7.23 -15.36
CA TYR A 19 0.08 -6.39 -14.60
C TYR A 19 1.07 -7.17 -13.71
N ASP A 20 0.75 -8.40 -13.33
CA ASP A 20 1.73 -9.29 -12.69
C ASP A 20 2.87 -9.64 -13.66
N TRP A 21 2.55 -9.95 -14.90
CA TRP A 21 3.57 -10.18 -15.94
C TRP A 21 4.39 -8.91 -16.21
N VAL A 22 3.76 -7.74 -16.28
CA VAL A 22 4.46 -6.44 -16.46
C VAL A 22 5.48 -6.24 -15.33
N MET A 23 5.05 -6.38 -14.06
CA MET A 23 5.93 -6.30 -12.91
C MET A 23 7.12 -7.27 -13.01
N GLN A 24 6.86 -8.52 -13.40
CA GLN A 24 7.92 -9.51 -13.57
C GLN A 24 8.92 -9.14 -14.67
N GLN A 25 8.46 -8.50 -15.77
CA GLN A 25 9.37 -8.01 -16.79
C GLN A 25 10.26 -6.87 -16.28
N MET A 26 9.70 -5.95 -15.48
CA MET A 26 10.49 -4.89 -14.83
C MET A 26 11.55 -5.49 -13.91
N VAL A 27 11.18 -6.44 -13.05
CA VAL A 27 12.13 -7.14 -12.16
C VAL A 27 13.25 -7.83 -12.98
N LYS A 28 12.94 -8.53 -14.07
CA LYS A 28 13.94 -9.15 -14.93
C LYS A 28 14.91 -8.13 -15.54
N GLN A 29 14.43 -6.96 -15.90
CA GLN A 29 15.30 -5.92 -16.45
C GLN A 29 16.17 -5.28 -15.37
N TRP A 30 15.67 -5.08 -14.14
CA TRP A 30 16.52 -4.67 -13.02
C TRP A 30 17.65 -5.68 -12.79
N GLN A 31 17.35 -6.97 -12.77
CA GLN A 31 18.33 -8.03 -12.66
C GLN A 31 19.37 -8.03 -13.80
N ALA A 32 18.89 -7.91 -15.05
CA ALA A 32 19.76 -7.91 -16.23
C ALA A 32 20.69 -6.69 -16.29
N SER A 33 20.30 -5.57 -15.66
CA SER A 33 21.07 -4.33 -15.59
C SER A 33 21.85 -4.16 -14.28
N ASP A 34 21.79 -5.14 -13.39
CA ASP A 34 22.37 -5.07 -12.03
C ASP A 34 21.92 -3.81 -11.26
N ILE A 35 20.63 -3.49 -11.38
CA ILE A 35 19.99 -2.34 -10.73
C ILE A 35 19.15 -2.83 -9.55
N ARG A 36 19.30 -2.19 -8.39
CA ARG A 36 18.44 -2.36 -7.23
C ARG A 36 17.71 -1.04 -6.96
N PRO A 37 16.48 -0.85 -7.50
CA PRO A 37 15.78 0.43 -7.42
C PRO A 37 15.22 0.68 -6.02
N LYS A 38 15.02 1.95 -5.68
CA LYS A 38 14.31 2.40 -4.48
C LYS A 38 12.83 2.59 -4.79
N ILE A 39 11.96 1.93 -4.05
CA ILE A 39 10.52 1.96 -4.28
C ILE A 39 9.79 2.49 -3.04
N LEU A 40 8.98 3.52 -3.23
CA LEU A 40 8.03 3.98 -2.22
C LEU A 40 6.69 3.25 -2.44
N MET A 41 6.37 2.33 -1.52
CA MET A 41 5.19 1.46 -1.64
C MET A 41 4.06 1.94 -0.72
N HIS A 42 2.97 2.44 -1.29
CA HIS A 42 1.76 2.71 -0.54
C HIS A 42 1.19 1.43 0.07
N VAL A 43 0.94 1.44 1.37
CA VAL A 43 0.39 0.31 2.13
C VAL A 43 -0.74 0.78 3.03
N CYS A 44 -1.89 0.10 2.99
CA CYS A 44 -3.04 0.44 3.85
C CYS A 44 -3.12 -0.37 5.15
N CYS A 45 -2.37 -1.45 5.27
CA CYS A 45 -2.40 -2.36 6.42
C CYS A 45 -1.32 -3.43 6.30
N ALA A 46 -0.96 -4.05 7.42
CA ALA A 46 0.03 -5.13 7.45
C ALA A 46 -0.33 -6.33 6.53
N PRO A 47 -1.57 -6.84 6.49
CA PRO A 47 -1.91 -7.93 5.55
C PRO A 47 -1.56 -7.61 4.10
N CYS A 48 -1.72 -6.36 3.66
CA CYS A 48 -1.40 -5.97 2.30
C CYS A 48 0.12 -5.92 2.05
N SER A 49 0.91 -5.64 3.07
CA SER A 49 2.38 -5.56 2.94
C SER A 49 3.08 -6.92 2.96
N THR A 50 2.47 -7.98 3.49
CA THR A 50 3.14 -9.28 3.71
C THR A 50 3.83 -9.84 2.45
N TYR A 51 3.09 -10.40 1.51
CA TYR A 51 3.64 -10.95 0.27
C TYR A 51 4.28 -9.86 -0.61
N THR A 52 3.78 -8.62 -0.53
CA THR A 52 4.39 -7.49 -1.25
C THR A 52 5.86 -7.34 -0.87
N LEU A 53 6.18 -7.36 0.43
CA LEU A 53 7.56 -7.29 0.91
C LEU A 53 8.34 -8.57 0.63
N GLU A 54 7.75 -9.75 0.89
CA GLU A 54 8.40 -11.04 0.60
C GLU A 54 8.85 -11.14 -0.87
N TYR A 55 8.04 -10.64 -1.80
CA TYR A 55 8.36 -10.67 -3.23
C TYR A 55 9.32 -9.56 -3.65
N LEU A 56 9.02 -8.30 -3.32
CA LEU A 56 9.76 -7.15 -3.85
C LEU A 56 11.12 -6.91 -3.16
N SER A 57 11.25 -7.21 -1.86
CA SER A 57 12.52 -6.99 -1.14
C SER A 57 13.68 -7.83 -1.66
N GLN A 58 13.40 -8.86 -2.44
CA GLN A 58 14.44 -9.63 -3.14
C GLN A 58 15.13 -8.79 -4.24
N TRP A 59 14.44 -7.80 -4.81
CA TRP A 59 14.82 -7.13 -6.05
C TRP A 59 15.01 -5.62 -5.90
N ALA A 60 14.48 -5.02 -4.83
CA ALA A 60 14.45 -3.58 -4.64
C ALA A 60 14.60 -3.18 -3.18
N ASP A 61 15.00 -1.94 -2.93
CA ASP A 61 14.98 -1.33 -1.60
C ASP A 61 13.60 -0.70 -1.38
N ILE A 62 12.86 -1.24 -0.41
CA ILE A 62 11.46 -0.88 -0.19
C ILE A 62 11.34 0.06 1.02
N THR A 63 10.62 1.15 0.82
CA THR A 63 10.07 1.96 1.91
C THR A 63 8.55 1.89 1.85
N ILE A 64 7.91 1.50 2.94
CA ILE A 64 6.46 1.58 3.09
C ILE A 64 6.08 3.04 3.32
N TYR A 65 5.07 3.51 2.59
CA TYR A 65 4.39 4.77 2.86
C TYR A 65 2.97 4.52 3.35
N PHE A 66 2.72 4.84 4.63
CA PHE A 66 1.43 4.65 5.27
C PHE A 66 0.61 5.94 5.21
N ALA A 67 -0.03 6.19 4.05
CA ALA A 67 -0.83 7.38 3.75
C ALA A 67 -2.31 6.98 3.60
N ASN A 68 -3.07 6.99 4.70
CA ASN A 68 -4.38 6.37 4.78
C ASN A 68 -5.44 7.21 5.51
N SER A 69 -5.58 8.48 5.16
CA SER A 69 -6.56 9.40 5.74
C SER A 69 -8.03 8.99 5.51
N ASN A 70 -8.27 7.97 4.68
CA ASN A 70 -9.57 7.34 4.47
C ASN A 70 -9.97 6.35 5.58
N ILE A 71 -9.07 5.97 6.49
CA ILE A 71 -9.37 4.97 7.53
C ILE A 71 -10.10 5.63 8.70
N HIS A 72 -11.26 5.06 9.03
CA HIS A 72 -12.12 5.46 10.14
C HIS A 72 -12.57 4.24 10.95
N PRO A 73 -12.74 4.35 12.27
CA PRO A 73 -12.41 5.52 13.09
C PRO A 73 -10.91 5.79 13.22
N LYS A 74 -10.52 6.96 13.74
CA LYS A 74 -9.13 7.38 13.94
C LYS A 74 -8.31 6.34 14.73
N ASP A 75 -8.91 5.72 15.74
CA ASP A 75 -8.24 4.69 16.53
C ASP A 75 -7.81 3.50 15.64
N GLU A 76 -8.65 3.10 14.65
CA GLU A 76 -8.35 2.02 13.71
C GLU A 76 -7.21 2.39 12.74
N TYR A 77 -7.07 3.68 12.37
CA TYR A 77 -5.91 4.15 11.63
C TYR A 77 -4.61 3.85 12.41
N TYR A 78 -4.53 4.28 13.68
CA TYR A 78 -3.35 4.04 14.51
C TYR A 78 -3.09 2.57 14.81
N ARG A 79 -4.14 1.76 14.99
CA ARG A 79 -3.97 0.31 15.12
C ARG A 79 -3.32 -0.30 13.89
N ARG A 80 -3.81 0.05 12.69
CA ARG A 80 -3.24 -0.48 11.43
C ARG A 80 -1.82 0.00 11.20
N GLU A 81 -1.54 1.25 11.52
CA GLU A 81 -0.20 1.82 11.48
C GLU A 81 0.76 1.02 12.38
N TYR A 82 0.42 0.89 13.66
CA TYR A 82 1.21 0.13 14.63
C TYR A 82 1.44 -1.33 14.19
N VAL A 83 0.39 -2.03 13.79
CA VAL A 83 0.50 -3.42 13.33
C VAL A 83 1.37 -3.54 12.09
N THR A 84 1.34 -2.54 11.20
CA THR A 84 2.19 -2.51 10.01
C THR A 84 3.65 -2.27 10.38
N GLN A 85 3.93 -1.35 11.32
CA GLN A 85 5.28 -1.12 11.85
C GLN A 85 5.83 -2.38 12.51
N LYS A 86 5.04 -3.02 13.39
CA LYS A 86 5.43 -4.29 14.02
C LYS A 86 5.77 -5.35 12.97
N PHE A 87 4.92 -5.51 11.97
CA PHE A 87 5.19 -6.48 10.91
C PHE A 87 6.50 -6.17 10.16
N VAL A 88 6.76 -4.92 9.81
CA VAL A 88 8.02 -4.52 9.13
C VAL A 88 9.23 -4.84 10.01
N HIS A 89 9.15 -4.54 11.31
CA HIS A 89 10.22 -4.87 12.26
C HIS A 89 10.49 -6.39 12.29
N ASP A 90 9.44 -7.19 12.49
CA ASP A 90 9.56 -8.65 12.58
C ASP A 90 10.01 -9.26 11.24
N PHE A 91 9.53 -8.72 10.12
CA PHE A 91 9.96 -9.13 8.79
C PHE A 91 11.46 -8.88 8.58
N ASN A 92 11.95 -7.68 8.89
CA ASN A 92 13.37 -7.36 8.79
C ASN A 92 14.22 -8.28 9.67
N LYS A 93 13.80 -8.48 10.93
CA LYS A 93 14.50 -9.36 11.87
C LYS A 93 14.59 -10.81 11.36
N ASN A 94 13.51 -11.31 10.77
CA ASN A 94 13.43 -12.71 10.34
C ASN A 94 14.10 -12.98 8.98
N THR A 95 14.16 -11.96 8.11
CA THR A 95 14.66 -12.13 6.73
C THR A 95 16.02 -11.50 6.49
N GLY A 96 16.44 -10.57 7.35
CA GLY A 96 17.66 -9.77 7.16
C GLY A 96 17.51 -8.63 6.15
N TYR A 97 16.32 -8.38 5.61
CA TYR A 97 16.05 -7.20 4.79
C TYR A 97 15.99 -5.92 5.64
N SER A 98 16.07 -4.77 4.99
CA SER A 98 16.08 -3.44 5.64
C SER A 98 14.94 -2.57 5.11
N VAL A 99 13.72 -3.10 5.13
CA VAL A 99 12.51 -2.35 4.74
C VAL A 99 12.33 -1.17 5.70
N GLN A 100 12.09 0.02 5.12
CA GLN A 100 11.85 1.25 5.88
C GLN A 100 10.34 1.53 5.99
N PHE A 101 9.96 2.38 6.94
CA PHE A 101 8.57 2.77 7.15
C PHE A 101 8.47 4.29 7.29
N LEU A 102 7.53 4.89 6.56
CA LEU A 102 7.23 6.31 6.59
C LEU A 102 5.73 6.52 6.80
N SER A 103 5.36 7.19 7.88
CA SER A 103 3.98 7.62 8.14
C SER A 103 3.66 8.93 7.45
N ALA A 104 2.48 9.03 6.86
CA ALA A 104 1.90 10.32 6.47
C ALA A 104 1.06 10.92 7.60
N PRO A 105 0.84 12.24 7.63
CA PRO A 105 -0.13 12.84 8.52
C PRO A 105 -1.54 12.26 8.33
N TYR A 106 -2.29 12.11 9.42
CA TYR A 106 -3.68 11.70 9.36
C TYR A 106 -4.60 12.91 9.17
N GLU A 107 -5.05 13.14 7.96
CA GLU A 107 -5.83 14.31 7.52
C GLU A 107 -7.19 13.88 6.93
N PRO A 108 -8.12 13.36 7.76
CA PRO A 108 -9.38 12.81 7.26
C PRO A 108 -10.26 13.82 6.53
N ASN A 109 -10.11 15.13 6.84
CA ASN A 109 -10.88 16.19 6.17
C ASN A 109 -10.51 16.30 4.67
N GLU A 110 -9.29 16.00 4.28
CA GLU A 110 -8.90 15.96 2.87
C GLU A 110 -9.63 14.82 2.15
N PHE A 111 -9.66 13.63 2.76
CA PHE A 111 -10.42 12.52 2.21
C PHE A 111 -11.90 12.85 2.04
N PHE A 112 -12.54 13.46 3.04
CA PHE A 112 -13.95 13.84 2.94
C PHE A 112 -14.21 14.88 1.83
N LYS A 113 -13.29 15.82 1.63
CA LYS A 113 -13.42 16.81 0.54
C LYS A 113 -13.42 16.14 -0.84
N ILE A 114 -12.50 15.21 -1.09
CA ILE A 114 -12.38 14.59 -2.41
C ILE A 114 -13.51 13.62 -2.74
N VAL A 115 -14.15 13.02 -1.73
CA VAL A 115 -15.27 12.10 -1.95
C VAL A 115 -16.64 12.76 -1.80
N HIS A 116 -16.68 14.08 -1.63
CA HIS A 116 -17.93 14.83 -1.51
C HIS A 116 -18.80 14.65 -2.76
N GLY A 117 -20.07 14.29 -2.54
CA GLY A 117 -21.03 13.95 -3.60
C GLY A 117 -20.96 12.50 -4.11
N LEU A 118 -20.02 11.68 -3.56
CA LEU A 118 -19.86 10.26 -3.89
C LEU A 118 -20.16 9.35 -2.71
N GLU A 119 -20.81 9.86 -1.65
CA GLU A 119 -21.04 9.16 -0.38
C GLU A 119 -21.87 7.89 -0.56
N GLU A 120 -22.84 7.91 -1.48
CA GLU A 120 -23.76 6.79 -1.75
C GLU A 120 -23.26 5.83 -2.85
N GLU A 121 -22.07 6.10 -3.43
CA GLU A 121 -21.45 5.18 -4.37
C GLU A 121 -21.12 3.85 -3.69
N PRO A 122 -21.33 2.69 -4.33
CA PRO A 122 -21.00 1.39 -3.75
C PRO A 122 -19.49 1.20 -3.59
N GLU A 123 -19.08 0.23 -2.78
CA GLU A 123 -17.68 -0.17 -2.73
C GLU A 123 -17.21 -0.68 -4.11
N GLY A 124 -16.07 -0.13 -4.59
CA GLY A 124 -15.55 -0.37 -5.94
C GLY A 124 -16.05 0.62 -7.00
N GLY A 125 -17.01 1.49 -6.68
CA GLY A 125 -17.52 2.56 -7.55
C GLY A 125 -16.58 3.77 -7.64
N ASP A 126 -17.12 4.92 -8.10
CA ASP A 126 -16.32 6.12 -8.38
C ASP A 126 -15.68 6.71 -7.11
N ARG A 127 -16.36 6.65 -5.96
CA ARG A 127 -15.75 7.00 -4.66
C ARG A 127 -14.42 6.25 -4.42
N CYS A 128 -14.37 4.96 -4.74
CA CYS A 128 -13.16 4.17 -4.55
C CYS A 128 -12.07 4.54 -5.54
N LYS A 129 -12.41 4.90 -6.78
CA LYS A 129 -11.44 5.38 -7.79
C LYS A 129 -10.78 6.67 -7.33
N VAL A 130 -11.56 7.66 -6.90
CA VAL A 130 -11.06 8.91 -6.31
C VAL A 130 -10.19 8.66 -5.09
N CYS A 131 -10.56 7.70 -4.24
CA CYS A 131 -9.76 7.30 -3.07
C CYS A 131 -8.43 6.64 -3.47
N TYR A 132 -8.37 5.87 -4.55
CA TYR A 132 -7.12 5.28 -5.05
C TYR A 132 -6.23 6.36 -5.65
N ASP A 133 -6.80 7.24 -6.47
CA ASP A 133 -6.11 8.38 -7.07
C ASP A 133 -5.43 9.24 -6.01
N PHE A 134 -6.18 9.72 -5.04
CA PHE A 134 -5.68 10.53 -3.92
C PHE A 134 -4.49 9.89 -3.18
N ARG A 135 -4.54 8.57 -2.95
CA ARG A 135 -3.45 7.89 -2.25
C ARG A 135 -2.23 7.66 -3.12
N LEU A 136 -2.44 7.37 -4.41
CA LEU A 136 -1.36 7.20 -5.36
C LEU A 136 -0.69 8.53 -5.69
N ASP A 137 -1.47 9.61 -5.82
CA ASP A 137 -0.99 10.97 -6.01
C ASP A 137 -0.06 11.40 -4.85
N LYS A 138 -0.52 11.29 -3.59
CA LYS A 138 0.31 11.56 -2.41
C LYS A 138 1.57 10.68 -2.36
N THR A 139 1.49 9.45 -2.87
CA THR A 139 2.65 8.55 -2.88
C THR A 139 3.65 8.96 -3.95
N ALA A 140 3.19 9.34 -5.13
CA ALA A 140 4.04 9.84 -6.21
C ALA A 140 4.73 11.16 -5.84
N GLU A 141 3.96 12.12 -5.28
CA GLU A 141 4.50 13.38 -4.76
C GLU A 141 5.64 13.13 -3.75
N LYS A 142 5.39 12.25 -2.77
CA LYS A 142 6.38 11.89 -1.75
C LYS A 142 7.57 11.13 -2.35
N ALA A 143 7.35 10.30 -3.36
CA ALA A 143 8.43 9.59 -4.05
C ALA A 143 9.39 10.55 -4.76
N VAL A 144 8.86 11.57 -5.44
CA VAL A 144 9.67 12.63 -6.06
C VAL A 144 10.43 13.43 -5.01
N GLU A 145 9.73 13.89 -3.95
CA GLU A 145 10.34 14.66 -2.85
C GLU A 145 11.56 13.96 -2.25
N LEU A 146 11.48 12.64 -2.08
CA LEU A 146 12.51 11.84 -1.42
C LEU A 146 13.48 11.11 -2.38
N GLY A 147 13.30 11.27 -3.69
CA GLY A 147 14.20 10.72 -4.71
C GLY A 147 14.10 9.20 -4.85
N PHE A 148 12.88 8.65 -4.81
CA PHE A 148 12.61 7.25 -5.15
C PHE A 148 12.53 7.07 -6.67
N ASP A 149 13.02 5.92 -7.16
CA ASP A 149 12.96 5.57 -8.57
C ASP A 149 11.53 5.21 -9.02
N TYR A 150 10.78 4.57 -8.10
CA TYR A 150 9.42 4.11 -8.34
C TYR A 150 8.49 4.40 -7.15
N PHE A 151 7.22 4.56 -7.45
CA PHE A 151 6.14 4.43 -6.49
C PHE A 151 5.20 3.30 -6.88
N GLY A 152 4.47 2.74 -5.91
CA GLY A 152 3.55 1.64 -6.16
C GLY A 152 2.52 1.48 -5.06
N SER A 153 1.65 0.47 -5.19
CA SER A 153 0.63 0.20 -4.17
C SER A 153 0.42 -1.28 -3.91
N ALA A 154 0.45 -1.66 -2.64
CA ALA A 154 0.09 -2.98 -2.17
C ALA A 154 -1.44 -3.27 -2.21
N LEU A 155 -2.26 -2.30 -2.61
CA LEU A 155 -3.72 -2.49 -2.74
C LEU A 155 -4.09 -3.60 -3.72
N THR A 156 -3.23 -3.88 -4.71
CA THR A 156 -3.46 -4.88 -5.76
C THR A 156 -3.44 -6.31 -5.26
N ILE A 157 -3.00 -6.57 -4.01
CA ILE A 157 -3.06 -7.89 -3.38
C ILE A 157 -4.48 -8.26 -2.92
N SER A 158 -5.33 -7.26 -2.66
CA SER A 158 -6.68 -7.49 -2.16
C SER A 158 -7.57 -8.14 -3.23
N PRO A 159 -8.28 -9.24 -2.92
CA PRO A 159 -9.23 -9.85 -3.85
C PRO A 159 -10.46 -8.95 -4.11
N HIS A 160 -10.76 -8.03 -3.18
CA HIS A 160 -11.88 -7.10 -3.27
C HIS A 160 -11.57 -5.84 -4.09
N LYS A 161 -10.35 -5.69 -4.59
CA LYS A 161 -9.91 -4.51 -5.34
C LYS A 161 -9.56 -4.86 -6.79
N ASN A 162 -10.05 -4.04 -7.71
CA ASN A 162 -9.78 -4.22 -9.13
C ASN A 162 -8.36 -3.71 -9.46
N SER A 163 -7.45 -4.63 -9.74
CA SER A 163 -6.07 -4.29 -10.10
C SER A 163 -5.97 -3.51 -11.42
N GLN A 164 -6.88 -3.72 -12.37
CA GLN A 164 -6.90 -2.93 -13.61
C GLN A 164 -7.11 -1.45 -13.28
N THR A 165 -8.14 -1.14 -12.50
CA THR A 165 -8.46 0.24 -12.09
C THR A 165 -7.31 0.89 -11.34
N ILE A 166 -6.72 0.19 -10.36
CA ILE A 166 -5.60 0.73 -9.55
C ILE A 166 -4.39 1.02 -10.44
N ASN A 167 -4.04 0.11 -11.35
CA ASN A 167 -2.88 0.29 -12.21
C ASN A 167 -3.11 1.38 -13.27
N THR A 168 -4.33 1.49 -13.84
CA THR A 168 -4.67 2.59 -14.75
C THR A 168 -4.47 3.94 -14.04
N ILE A 169 -4.99 4.10 -12.83
CA ILE A 169 -4.82 5.33 -12.04
C ILE A 169 -3.33 5.58 -11.75
N GLY A 170 -2.56 4.57 -11.34
CA GLY A 170 -1.14 4.73 -11.06
C GLY A 170 -0.33 5.17 -12.28
N ILE A 171 -0.66 4.65 -13.45
CA ILE A 171 -0.03 5.06 -14.73
C ILE A 171 -0.43 6.49 -15.12
N ASP A 172 -1.66 6.90 -14.83
CA ASP A 172 -2.09 8.28 -15.11
C ASP A 172 -1.44 9.26 -14.13
N VAL A 173 -1.32 8.92 -12.84
CA VAL A 173 -0.57 9.69 -11.84
C VAL A 173 0.91 9.82 -12.22
N GLN A 174 1.55 8.75 -12.73
CA GLN A 174 2.93 8.80 -13.21
C GLN A 174 3.17 9.94 -14.21
N LYS A 175 2.20 10.25 -15.09
CA LYS A 175 2.33 11.31 -16.12
C LYS A 175 2.42 12.72 -15.53
N ILE A 176 2.03 12.90 -14.26
CA ILE A 176 2.02 14.18 -13.56
C ILE A 176 3.36 14.42 -12.85
N TYR A 177 4.05 13.35 -12.44
CA TYR A 177 5.24 13.41 -11.60
C TYR A 177 6.48 12.85 -12.31
N ASP A 178 7.65 13.36 -11.96
CA ASP A 178 8.95 12.84 -12.43
C ASP A 178 9.37 11.59 -11.58
N THR A 179 8.52 10.57 -11.60
CA THR A 179 8.77 9.25 -10.98
C THR A 179 8.02 8.18 -11.75
N GLN A 180 8.39 6.92 -11.61
CA GLN A 180 7.75 5.83 -12.34
C GLN A 180 6.80 5.03 -11.43
N TYR A 181 5.68 4.61 -12.00
CA TYR A 181 4.76 3.70 -11.32
C TYR A 181 5.20 2.25 -11.51
N LEU A 182 5.19 1.46 -10.43
CA LEU A 182 5.36 0.01 -10.47
C LEU A 182 4.00 -0.68 -10.59
N PRO A 183 3.56 -1.08 -11.80
CA PRO A 183 2.32 -1.81 -11.97
C PRO A 183 2.43 -3.19 -11.31
N SER A 184 1.32 -3.67 -10.74
CA SER A 184 1.31 -4.98 -10.09
C SER A 184 -0.08 -5.63 -10.06
N ASP A 185 -0.12 -6.94 -9.93
CA ASP A 185 -1.31 -7.70 -9.54
C ASP A 185 -0.90 -8.78 -8.54
N LEU A 186 -0.55 -8.31 -7.35
CA LEU A 186 0.09 -9.09 -6.29
C LEU A 186 -0.77 -10.25 -5.75
N LYS A 187 -2.06 -10.33 -6.11
CA LYS A 187 -2.90 -11.51 -5.79
C LYS A 187 -2.65 -12.69 -6.71
N LYS A 188 -2.02 -12.48 -7.88
CA LYS A 188 -1.65 -13.53 -8.82
C LYS A 188 -0.59 -14.48 -8.22
N ASN A 189 -0.35 -15.60 -8.91
CA ASN A 189 0.66 -16.60 -8.52
C ASN A 189 0.56 -17.04 -7.04
N LYS A 190 -0.69 -17.15 -6.53
CA LYS A 190 -1.00 -17.47 -5.12
C LYS A 190 -0.56 -16.40 -4.12
N GLY A 191 -0.22 -15.17 -4.56
CA GLY A 191 0.25 -14.12 -3.67
C GLY A 191 -0.75 -13.75 -2.58
N TYR A 192 -2.07 -13.70 -2.88
CA TYR A 192 -3.09 -13.53 -1.84
C TYR A 192 -3.11 -14.69 -0.84
N GLN A 193 -3.02 -15.94 -1.32
CA GLN A 193 -2.94 -17.11 -0.42
C GLN A 193 -1.72 -17.00 0.48
N ARG A 194 -0.55 -16.68 -0.08
CA ARG A 194 0.68 -16.50 0.68
C ARG A 194 0.57 -15.37 1.72
N SER A 195 -0.08 -14.26 1.36
CA SER A 195 -0.38 -13.18 2.31
C SER A 195 -1.22 -13.66 3.51
N VAL A 196 -2.20 -14.55 3.28
CA VAL A 196 -3.01 -15.14 4.36
C VAL A 196 -2.17 -16.03 5.28
N GLU A 197 -1.27 -16.84 4.72
CA GLU A 197 -0.33 -17.68 5.46
C GLU A 197 0.60 -16.82 6.33
N MET A 198 1.25 -15.82 5.73
CA MET A 198 2.12 -14.89 6.45
C MET A 198 1.40 -14.14 7.56
N CYS A 199 0.12 -13.79 7.39
CA CYS A 199 -0.66 -13.18 8.47
C CYS A 199 -0.81 -14.09 9.69
N LYS A 200 -0.81 -15.42 9.49
CA LYS A 200 -0.82 -16.39 10.60
C LYS A 200 0.59 -16.53 11.21
N ASP A 201 1.60 -16.63 10.36
CA ASP A 201 3.00 -16.82 10.77
C ASP A 201 3.50 -15.66 11.65
N TYR A 202 3.05 -14.42 11.36
CA TYR A 202 3.43 -13.19 12.06
C TYR A 202 2.36 -12.67 13.04
N ASP A 203 1.30 -13.44 13.30
CA ASP A 203 0.17 -13.04 14.17
C ASP A 203 -0.39 -11.65 13.84
N ILE A 204 -0.67 -11.42 12.55
CA ILE A 204 -1.13 -10.12 12.05
C ILE A 204 -2.64 -9.98 12.17
N TYR A 205 -3.08 -8.88 12.79
CA TYR A 205 -4.47 -8.46 12.77
C TYR A 205 -4.98 -8.26 11.33
N ARG A 206 -6.06 -8.96 10.99
CA ARG A 206 -6.75 -8.83 9.70
C ARG A 206 -8.05 -8.08 9.88
N GLN A 207 -8.12 -6.89 9.32
CA GLN A 207 -9.31 -6.06 9.32
C GLN A 207 -10.43 -6.65 8.45
N CYS A 208 -11.69 -6.39 8.83
CA CYS A 208 -12.88 -6.87 8.13
C CYS A 208 -13.43 -5.91 7.06
N TYR A 209 -12.86 -4.69 6.91
CA TYR A 209 -13.28 -3.69 5.93
C TYR A 209 -12.07 -2.88 5.42
N CYS A 210 -12.25 -2.14 4.32
CA CYS A 210 -11.12 -1.39 3.72
C CYS A 210 -10.64 -0.20 4.57
N GLY A 211 -11.45 0.28 5.52
CA GLY A 211 -11.17 1.41 6.40
C GLY A 211 -12.09 2.62 6.14
N CYS A 212 -12.64 2.75 4.93
CA CYS A 212 -13.55 3.82 4.56
C CYS A 212 -14.87 3.72 5.36
N ILE A 213 -15.32 4.84 5.94
CA ILE A 213 -16.57 4.90 6.72
C ILE A 213 -17.80 4.51 5.87
N PHE A 214 -17.82 4.92 4.61
CA PHE A 214 -18.92 4.61 3.68
C PHE A 214 -18.95 3.11 3.35
N GLY A 215 -17.81 2.50 3.00
CA GLY A 215 -17.72 1.06 2.77
C GLY A 215 -18.04 0.25 4.03
N ALA A 216 -17.72 0.74 5.22
CA ALA A 216 -18.15 0.11 6.47
C ALA A 216 -19.68 0.15 6.64
N LYS A 217 -20.33 1.28 6.31
CA LYS A 217 -21.79 1.43 6.30
C LYS A 217 -22.42 0.44 5.32
N ASP A 218 -21.91 0.37 4.10
CA ASP A 218 -22.43 -0.54 3.04
C ASP A 218 -22.38 -2.01 3.46
N GLN A 219 -21.34 -2.39 4.22
CA GLN A 219 -21.15 -3.77 4.71
C GLN A 219 -21.81 -4.04 6.08
N GLY A 220 -22.51 -3.07 6.66
CA GLY A 220 -23.14 -3.19 7.98
C GLY A 220 -22.13 -3.33 9.14
N ILE A 221 -20.92 -2.86 8.98
CA ILE A 221 -19.85 -2.92 10.00
C ILE A 221 -20.19 -1.97 11.16
N ASN A 222 -20.18 -2.50 12.38
CA ASN A 222 -20.38 -1.70 13.59
C ASN A 222 -19.12 -0.92 13.97
N LEU A 223 -19.00 0.32 13.51
CA LEU A 223 -17.84 1.18 13.77
C LEU A 223 -17.67 1.52 15.26
N LEU A 224 -18.74 1.51 16.07
CA LEU A 224 -18.62 1.70 17.52
C LEU A 224 -17.94 0.50 18.19
N GLN A 225 -18.22 -0.72 17.72
CA GLN A 225 -17.54 -1.91 18.19
C GLN A 225 -16.07 -1.88 17.77
N ILE A 226 -15.78 -1.59 16.49
CA ILE A 226 -14.39 -1.41 16.00
C ILE A 226 -13.64 -0.40 16.88
N LYS A 227 -14.25 0.74 17.20
CA LYS A 227 -13.63 1.74 18.07
C LYS A 227 -13.31 1.22 19.47
N LYS A 228 -14.23 0.44 20.07
CA LYS A 228 -14.01 -0.17 21.41
C LYS A 228 -12.87 -1.17 21.36
N ASP A 229 -12.88 -2.09 20.40
CA ASP A 229 -11.88 -3.15 20.26
C ASP A 229 -10.49 -2.55 20.00
N THR A 230 -10.45 -1.51 19.16
CA THR A 230 -9.20 -0.80 18.85
C THR A 230 -8.65 -0.06 20.05
N LYS A 231 -9.51 0.61 20.84
CA LYS A 231 -9.08 1.27 22.08
C LYS A 231 -8.54 0.27 23.10
N ALA A 232 -9.21 -0.87 23.27
CA ALA A 232 -8.74 -1.94 24.14
C ALA A 232 -7.36 -2.43 23.67
N PHE A 233 -7.20 -2.71 22.38
CA PHE A 233 -5.91 -3.09 21.81
C PHE A 233 -4.82 -2.02 22.01
N MET A 234 -5.12 -0.74 21.79
CA MET A 234 -4.12 0.34 21.90
C MET A 234 -3.79 0.72 23.36
N SER A 235 -4.69 0.44 24.31
CA SER A 235 -4.45 0.69 25.73
C SER A 235 -3.70 -0.43 26.44
N ASP A 236 -3.66 -1.62 25.86
CA ASP A 236 -2.82 -2.72 26.34
C ASP A 236 -1.35 -2.42 26.00
N LYS A 237 -0.72 -1.64 26.90
CA LYS A 237 0.66 -1.16 26.75
C LYS A 237 1.72 -2.17 27.25
N ASP A 238 1.30 -3.19 28.02
CA ASP A 238 2.21 -4.10 28.71
C ASP A 238 2.94 -5.10 27.78
N GLY A 239 2.91 -4.91 26.49
CA GLY A 239 3.61 -5.73 25.51
C GLY A 239 3.87 -5.03 24.19
N LYS A 240 3.62 -3.72 24.10
CA LYS A 240 3.87 -2.98 22.86
C LYS A 240 5.28 -2.44 22.81
N GLU A 241 6.06 -3.00 21.90
CA GLU A 241 7.39 -2.53 21.59
C GLU A 241 7.34 -1.18 20.87
N GLU A 242 8.30 -0.31 21.15
CA GLU A 242 8.59 0.84 20.30
C GLU A 242 9.48 0.38 19.15
N PHE A 243 9.22 0.86 17.92
CA PHE A 243 9.99 0.52 16.72
C PHE A 243 10.75 1.75 16.18
N PRO A 244 11.77 2.26 16.93
CA PRO A 244 12.42 3.52 16.58
C PRO A 244 13.26 3.44 15.30
N ASN A 245 13.63 2.24 14.84
CA ASN A 245 14.65 2.06 13.81
C ASN A 245 14.09 1.71 12.42
N ILE A 246 12.78 1.82 12.21
CA ILE A 246 12.15 1.52 10.92
C ILE A 246 11.68 2.76 10.17
N HIS A 247 11.91 3.94 10.72
CA HIS A 247 11.58 5.20 10.06
C HIS A 247 12.60 5.53 8.96
N PHE A 248 12.10 6.07 7.86
CA PHE A 248 12.93 6.51 6.76
C PHE A 248 13.78 7.72 7.18
N THR A 249 15.06 7.70 6.80
CA THR A 249 15.99 8.81 7.07
C THR A 249 16.36 9.44 5.73
N PHE A 250 16.01 10.71 5.53
CA PHE A 250 16.38 11.48 4.35
C PHE A 250 17.45 12.51 4.70
N ASN A 251 18.54 12.54 3.93
CA ASN A 251 19.71 13.41 4.16
C ASN A 251 20.22 13.38 5.61
N GLY A 252 20.21 12.20 6.24
CA GLY A 252 20.70 12.02 7.61
C GLY A 252 19.77 12.54 8.71
N LYS A 253 18.56 12.95 8.37
CA LYS A 253 17.51 13.35 9.33
C LYS A 253 16.39 12.31 9.33
N SER A 254 16.03 11.84 10.53
CA SER A 254 14.82 11.04 10.75
C SER A 254 13.61 11.93 10.49
N MET A 255 12.67 11.45 9.67
CA MET A 255 11.43 12.17 9.37
C MET A 255 10.29 11.68 10.27
#